data_ed8880c92d94a24c33a5e6f99e12419e
#
_entry.id   ed8880c92d94a24c33a5e6f99e12419e
#
_cell.length_a   1.000
_cell.length_b   1.000
_cell.length_c   1.000
_cell.angle_alpha   90.00
_cell.angle_beta   90.00
_cell.angle_gamma   90.00
#
_symmetry.space_group_name_H-M   'P 1'
#
loop_
_entity.id
_entity.type
_entity.pdbx_description
1 polymer ?
#
loop_
_entity_poly.entity_id
_entity_poly.type
_entity_poly.pdbx_seq_one_letter_code
_entity_poly.pdbx_strand_id
1 'polypeptide(L)'
;FDPLPRGSFGVNFFNTTHDANVPILTGLRNSLIVSAACAALSVYFSALTAYAIYAYDFKLRKLAFTVILLIMTMPTQVSALGFLNLMDSVKLTNTLWPLILPSIAAPTVFFFMKQYMDSSLPRDIIDAARIDGSGEFHTFNTVILPILKPAMAVQAIFSFVGAWNNYFIPALII
;
A
#
# COMPACT_ATOMS: atom_id res chain seq x y z
N PHE A 1 -32.87 -28.46 -5.09
CA PHE A 1 -32.05 -27.53 -4.29
C PHE A 1 -32.30 -27.87 -2.82
N ASP A 2 -31.29 -28.34 -2.12
CA ASP A 2 -31.39 -28.68 -0.70
C ASP A 2 -30.82 -27.49 0.08
N PRO A 3 -31.66 -26.72 0.80
CA PRO A 3 -31.23 -25.48 1.46
C PRO A 3 -30.40 -25.72 2.73
N LEU A 4 -30.25 -26.98 3.16
CA LEU A 4 -29.50 -27.30 4.36
C LEU A 4 -28.06 -27.69 4.01
N PRO A 5 -27.05 -27.17 4.72
CA PRO A 5 -25.68 -27.61 4.54
C PRO A 5 -25.57 -29.09 4.92
N ARG A 6 -25.39 -29.95 3.92
CA ARG A 6 -25.07 -31.34 4.15
C ARG A 6 -23.69 -31.48 4.77
N GLY A 7 -23.49 -32.49 5.61
CA GLY A 7 -22.22 -32.79 6.28
C GLY A 7 -21.04 -33.17 5.38
N SER A 8 -20.95 -32.58 4.18
CA SER A 8 -19.96 -32.86 3.13
C SER A 8 -18.79 -31.88 3.16
N PHE A 9 -18.56 -31.19 4.27
CA PHE A 9 -17.49 -30.19 4.39
C PHE A 9 -16.11 -30.78 3.99
N GLY A 10 -15.77 -31.97 4.49
CA GLY A 10 -14.48 -32.59 4.18
C GLY A 10 -14.33 -32.94 2.69
N VAL A 11 -15.36 -33.44 2.05
CA VAL A 11 -15.35 -33.75 0.62
C VAL A 11 -15.29 -32.49 -0.23
N ASN A 12 -16.09 -31.47 0.11
CA ASN A 12 -16.10 -30.19 -0.60
C ASN A 12 -14.76 -29.44 -0.42
N PHE A 13 -14.21 -29.44 0.79
CA PHE A 13 -12.90 -28.85 1.06
C PHE A 13 -11.80 -29.55 0.25
N PHE A 14 -11.79 -30.89 0.26
CA PHE A 14 -10.82 -31.67 -0.52
C PHE A 14 -10.95 -31.38 -2.02
N ASN A 15 -12.15 -31.47 -2.57
CA ASN A 15 -12.40 -31.21 -3.99
C ASN A 15 -11.99 -29.77 -4.39
N THR A 16 -12.33 -28.79 -3.56
CA THR A 16 -12.01 -27.37 -3.83
C THR A 16 -10.50 -27.09 -3.77
N THR A 17 -9.79 -27.75 -2.85
CA THR A 17 -8.33 -27.53 -2.70
C THR A 17 -7.48 -28.30 -3.70
N HIS A 18 -8.04 -29.40 -4.29
CA HIS A 18 -7.34 -30.26 -5.24
C HIS A 18 -7.88 -30.14 -6.68
N ASP A 19 -8.79 -29.20 -6.95
CA ASP A 19 -9.26 -28.93 -8.31
C ASP A 19 -8.13 -28.31 -9.13
N ALA A 20 -7.69 -29.02 -10.17
CA ALA A 20 -6.63 -28.57 -11.07
C ALA A 20 -7.06 -27.34 -11.91
N ASN A 21 -8.37 -27.14 -12.13
CA ASN A 21 -8.89 -26.02 -12.92
C ASN A 21 -9.00 -24.72 -12.11
N VAL A 22 -9.07 -24.81 -10.78
CA VAL A 22 -9.21 -23.66 -9.89
C VAL A 22 -8.18 -23.77 -8.75
N PRO A 23 -6.94 -23.34 -8.95
CA PRO A 23 -5.85 -23.47 -7.97
C PRO A 23 -6.01 -22.49 -6.80
N ILE A 24 -7.02 -22.74 -5.93
CA ILE A 24 -7.39 -21.85 -4.83
C ILE A 24 -6.22 -21.56 -3.88
N LEU A 25 -5.43 -22.57 -3.53
CA LEU A 25 -4.28 -22.38 -2.62
C LEU A 25 -3.22 -21.46 -3.21
N THR A 26 -2.98 -21.57 -4.52
CA THR A 26 -2.07 -20.65 -5.22
C THR A 26 -2.63 -19.23 -5.25
N GLY A 27 -3.93 -19.08 -5.52
CA GLY A 27 -4.62 -17.79 -5.48
C GLY A 27 -4.53 -17.14 -4.10
N LEU A 28 -4.84 -17.88 -3.03
CA LEU A 28 -4.74 -17.40 -1.65
C LEU A 28 -3.31 -16.97 -1.28
N ARG A 29 -2.31 -17.77 -1.66
CA ARG A 29 -0.91 -17.42 -1.45
C ARG A 29 -0.52 -16.14 -2.18
N ASN A 30 -0.91 -16.00 -3.43
CA ASN A 30 -0.62 -14.81 -4.23
C ASN A 30 -1.31 -13.57 -3.65
N SER A 31 -2.59 -13.67 -3.26
CA SER A 31 -3.32 -12.60 -2.58
C SER A 31 -2.64 -12.17 -1.29
N LEU A 32 -2.16 -13.13 -0.49
CA LEU A 32 -1.44 -12.83 0.76
C LEU A 32 -0.13 -12.09 0.49
N ILE A 33 0.66 -12.55 -0.50
CA ILE A 33 1.93 -11.92 -0.87
C ILE A 33 1.69 -10.49 -1.37
N VAL A 34 0.74 -10.31 -2.30
CA VAL A 34 0.41 -8.99 -2.85
C VAL A 34 -0.07 -8.06 -1.75
N SER A 35 -1.03 -8.48 -0.93
CA SER A 35 -1.62 -7.64 0.11
C SER A 35 -0.60 -7.25 1.18
N ALA A 36 0.25 -8.19 1.60
CA ALA A 36 1.31 -7.90 2.57
C ALA A 36 2.37 -6.95 2.00
N ALA A 37 2.78 -7.17 0.75
CA ALA A 37 3.74 -6.29 0.06
C ALA A 37 3.15 -4.89 -0.14
N CYS A 38 1.90 -4.78 -0.60
CA CYS A 38 1.21 -3.50 -0.75
C CYS A 38 1.11 -2.74 0.57
N ALA A 39 0.72 -3.42 1.65
CA ALA A 39 0.64 -2.81 2.98
C ALA A 39 2.00 -2.28 3.46
N ALA A 40 3.04 -3.09 3.36
CA ALA A 40 4.39 -2.71 3.79
C ALA A 40 4.95 -1.53 2.98
N LEU A 41 4.87 -1.61 1.64
CA LEU A 41 5.42 -0.59 0.75
C LEU A 41 4.64 0.72 0.84
N SER A 42 3.30 0.66 0.81
CA SER A 42 2.46 1.87 0.87
C SER A 42 2.69 2.64 2.17
N VAL A 43 2.72 1.95 3.30
CA VAL A 43 2.88 2.59 4.61
C VAL A 43 4.27 3.18 4.78
N TYR A 44 5.32 2.41 4.44
CA TYR A 44 6.70 2.87 4.61
C TYR A 44 7.02 4.08 3.71
N PHE A 45 6.75 3.98 2.41
CA PHE A 45 7.07 5.05 1.47
C PHE A 45 6.17 6.28 1.64
N SER A 46 4.91 6.07 2.03
CA SER A 46 4.02 7.20 2.37
C SER A 46 4.47 7.91 3.64
N ALA A 47 4.91 7.20 4.67
CA ALA A 47 5.46 7.79 5.88
C ALA A 47 6.75 8.56 5.58
N LEU A 48 7.65 8.00 4.76
CA LEU A 48 8.89 8.67 4.33
C LEU A 48 8.61 9.95 3.53
N THR A 49 7.66 9.90 2.59
CA THR A 49 7.26 11.07 1.80
C THR A 49 6.58 12.13 2.68
N ALA A 50 5.73 11.71 3.62
CA ALA A 50 5.09 12.61 4.56
C ALA A 50 6.12 13.29 5.48
N TYR A 51 7.12 12.55 5.94
CA TYR A 51 8.24 13.08 6.72
C TYR A 51 9.03 14.11 5.92
N ALA A 52 9.35 13.83 4.67
CA ALA A 52 10.06 14.78 3.82
C ALA A 52 9.29 16.11 3.67
N ILE A 53 7.97 16.04 3.42
CA ILE A 53 7.13 17.24 3.33
C ILE A 53 6.91 17.90 4.70
N TYR A 54 6.99 17.16 5.80
CA TYR A 54 6.85 17.69 7.16
C TYR A 54 8.12 18.39 7.63
N ALA A 55 9.27 17.73 7.50
CA ALA A 55 10.54 18.11 8.13
C ALA A 55 11.35 19.14 7.34
N TYR A 56 11.14 19.23 6.01
CA TYR A 56 11.95 20.10 5.16
C TYR A 56 11.18 21.28 4.60
N ASP A 57 11.85 22.44 4.54
CA ASP A 57 11.38 23.61 3.83
C ASP A 57 12.10 23.73 2.47
N PHE A 58 11.39 23.42 1.39
CA PHE A 58 11.88 23.52 0.02
C PHE A 58 10.88 24.25 -0.89
N LYS A 59 11.40 24.89 -1.95
CA LYS A 59 10.61 25.80 -2.82
C LYS A 59 9.35 25.15 -3.40
N LEU A 60 9.39 23.87 -3.71
CA LEU A 60 8.28 23.13 -4.35
C LEU A 60 7.40 22.35 -3.37
N ARG A 61 7.60 22.50 -2.05
CA ARG A 61 6.86 21.77 -1.01
C ARG A 61 5.34 21.86 -1.17
N LYS A 62 4.82 23.08 -1.33
CA LYS A 62 3.38 23.30 -1.50
C LYS A 62 2.86 22.68 -2.80
N LEU A 63 3.62 22.83 -3.89
CA LEU A 63 3.26 22.24 -5.17
C LEU A 63 3.24 20.72 -5.08
N ALA A 64 4.26 20.09 -4.52
CA ALA A 64 4.34 18.65 -4.34
C ALA A 64 3.13 18.11 -3.53
N PHE A 65 2.82 18.76 -2.41
CA PHE A 65 1.65 18.41 -1.61
C PHE A 65 0.34 18.54 -2.40
N THR A 66 0.16 19.66 -3.12
CA THR A 66 -1.05 19.89 -3.93
C THR A 66 -1.18 18.85 -5.05
N VAL A 67 -0.08 18.51 -5.74
CA VAL A 67 -0.09 17.48 -6.80
C VAL A 67 -0.50 16.12 -6.24
N ILE A 68 0.03 15.73 -5.08
CA ILE A 68 -0.37 14.46 -4.44
C ILE A 68 -1.87 14.46 -4.12
N LEU A 69 -2.41 15.57 -3.60
CA LEU A 69 -3.84 15.68 -3.33
C LEU A 69 -4.69 15.62 -4.61
N LEU A 70 -4.25 16.26 -5.70
CA LEU A 70 -4.95 16.20 -6.98
C LEU A 70 -4.99 14.77 -7.54
N ILE A 71 -3.92 14.00 -7.39
CA ILE A 71 -3.89 12.59 -7.82
C ILE A 71 -4.96 11.76 -7.07
N MET A 72 -5.24 12.06 -5.79
CA MET A 72 -6.30 11.37 -5.03
C MET A 72 -7.70 11.55 -5.63
N THR A 73 -7.94 12.62 -6.38
CA THR A 73 -9.24 12.88 -7.00
C THR A 73 -9.45 12.14 -8.32
N MET A 74 -8.39 11.52 -8.86
CA MET A 74 -8.47 10.79 -10.13
C MET A 74 -9.12 9.41 -9.94
N PRO A 75 -10.20 9.09 -10.67
CA PRO A 75 -10.78 7.75 -10.64
C PRO A 75 -9.79 6.71 -11.17
N THR A 76 -9.56 5.65 -10.39
CA THR A 76 -8.63 4.56 -10.78
C THR A 76 -9.04 3.85 -12.06
N GLN A 77 -10.34 3.78 -12.35
CA GLN A 77 -10.88 3.16 -13.56
C GLN A 77 -10.45 3.90 -14.84
N VAL A 78 -10.32 5.23 -14.76
CA VAL A 78 -9.90 6.06 -15.92
C VAL A 78 -8.44 5.78 -16.30
N SER A 79 -7.59 5.57 -15.33
CA SER A 79 -6.16 5.29 -15.55
C SER A 79 -5.85 3.82 -15.85
N ALA A 80 -6.82 2.91 -15.69
CA ALA A 80 -6.58 1.47 -15.80
C ALA A 80 -6.08 1.03 -17.17
N LEU A 81 -6.65 1.57 -18.27
CA LEU A 81 -6.21 1.23 -19.63
C LEU A 81 -4.80 1.73 -19.92
N GLY A 82 -4.48 2.95 -19.51
CA GLY A 82 -3.12 3.49 -19.65
C GLY A 82 -2.11 2.69 -18.84
N PHE A 83 -2.50 2.25 -17.65
CA PHE A 83 -1.67 1.40 -16.81
C PHE A 83 -1.45 0.01 -17.44
N LEU A 84 -2.49 -0.62 -17.99
CA LEU A 84 -2.35 -1.89 -18.73
C LEU A 84 -1.37 -1.76 -19.90
N ASN A 85 -1.53 -0.75 -20.74
CA ASN A 85 -0.63 -0.52 -21.87
C ASN A 85 0.82 -0.28 -21.43
N LEU A 86 1.02 0.43 -20.33
CA LEU A 86 2.35 0.63 -19.74
C LEU A 86 2.94 -0.71 -19.26
N MET A 87 2.17 -1.53 -18.55
CA MET A 87 2.64 -2.82 -18.03
C MET A 87 2.95 -3.80 -19.17
N ASP A 88 2.17 -3.76 -20.25
CA ASP A 88 2.45 -4.55 -21.45
C ASP A 88 3.73 -4.10 -22.15
N SER A 89 3.94 -2.80 -22.30
CA SER A 89 5.15 -2.25 -22.93
C SER A 89 6.44 -2.61 -22.19
N VAL A 90 6.39 -2.74 -20.87
CA VAL A 90 7.52 -3.17 -20.01
C VAL A 90 7.54 -4.68 -19.73
N LYS A 91 6.62 -5.45 -20.36
CA LYS A 91 6.52 -6.93 -20.26
C LYS A 91 6.31 -7.42 -18.81
N LEU A 92 5.54 -6.69 -18.04
CA LEU A 92 5.19 -7.07 -16.66
C LEU A 92 3.78 -7.65 -16.54
N THR A 93 2.98 -7.71 -17.61
CA THR A 93 1.69 -8.40 -17.62
C THR A 93 1.85 -9.88 -17.25
N ASN A 94 0.82 -10.48 -16.67
CA ASN A 94 0.85 -11.85 -16.11
C ASN A 94 1.89 -12.07 -15.00
N THR A 95 2.24 -11.01 -14.24
CA THR A 95 3.09 -11.10 -13.05
C THR A 95 2.43 -10.39 -11.88
N LEU A 96 2.94 -10.62 -10.65
CA LEU A 96 2.43 -9.93 -9.45
C LEU A 96 2.98 -8.49 -9.29
N TRP A 97 4.01 -8.11 -10.04
CA TRP A 97 4.66 -6.81 -9.92
C TRP A 97 3.75 -5.61 -10.19
N PRO A 98 2.89 -5.62 -11.23
CA PRO A 98 1.94 -4.53 -11.45
C PRO A 98 0.95 -4.31 -10.32
N LEU A 99 0.69 -5.33 -9.51
CA LEU A 99 -0.20 -5.23 -8.36
C LEU A 99 0.52 -4.62 -7.15
N ILE A 100 1.84 -4.82 -7.05
CA ILE A 100 2.67 -4.43 -5.89
C ILE A 100 3.31 -3.06 -6.08
N LEU A 101 3.97 -2.81 -7.23
CA LEU A 101 4.78 -1.61 -7.43
C LEU A 101 4.02 -0.28 -7.27
N PRO A 102 2.78 -0.13 -7.79
CA PRO A 102 2.04 1.13 -7.64
C PRO A 102 1.74 1.50 -6.19
N SER A 103 1.74 0.52 -5.27
CA SER A 103 1.48 0.77 -3.86
C SER A 103 2.56 1.61 -3.15
N ILE A 104 3.75 1.74 -3.73
CA ILE A 104 4.79 2.66 -3.28
C ILE A 104 4.29 4.11 -3.29
N ALA A 105 3.48 4.46 -4.29
CA ALA A 105 2.85 5.77 -4.42
C ALA A 105 1.39 5.71 -3.99
N ALA A 106 1.12 5.74 -2.69
CA ALA A 106 -0.22 5.67 -2.11
C ALA A 106 -0.65 7.04 -1.53
N PRO A 107 -1.26 7.94 -2.35
CA PRO A 107 -1.60 9.30 -1.92
C PRO A 107 -2.49 9.38 -0.68
N THR A 108 -3.46 8.46 -0.56
CA THR A 108 -4.36 8.40 0.61
C THR A 108 -3.60 8.08 1.89
N VAL A 109 -2.70 7.10 1.84
CA VAL A 109 -1.84 6.73 2.98
C VAL A 109 -0.90 7.87 3.34
N PHE A 110 -0.29 8.49 2.32
CA PHE A 110 0.56 9.69 2.50
C PHE A 110 -0.20 10.82 3.21
N PHE A 111 -1.41 11.15 2.76
CA PHE A 111 -2.22 12.20 3.36
C PHE A 111 -2.49 11.92 4.84
N PHE A 112 -2.89 10.69 5.17
CA PHE A 112 -3.13 10.28 6.54
C PHE A 112 -1.86 10.39 7.41
N MET A 113 -0.71 9.91 6.91
CA MET A 113 0.56 10.01 7.63
C MET A 113 0.97 11.47 7.86
N LYS A 114 0.77 12.34 6.86
CA LYS A 114 1.07 13.77 6.97
C LYS A 114 0.18 14.45 8.03
N GLN A 115 -1.12 14.16 8.05
CA GLN A 115 -2.03 14.68 9.06
C GLN A 115 -1.68 14.19 10.46
N TYR A 116 -1.29 12.94 10.60
CA TYR A 116 -0.86 12.40 11.88
C TYR A 116 0.42 13.07 12.38
N MET A 117 1.40 13.31 11.51
CA MET A 117 2.61 14.06 11.87
C MET A 117 2.30 15.48 12.29
N ASP A 118 1.42 16.19 11.56
CA ASP A 118 1.03 17.57 11.89
C ASP A 118 0.38 17.67 13.29
N SER A 119 -0.34 16.64 13.71
CA SER A 119 -1.07 16.63 14.98
C SER A 119 -0.28 16.08 16.17
N SER A 120 0.64 15.16 15.91
CA SER A 120 1.21 14.30 16.97
C SER A 120 2.74 14.30 17.03
N LEU A 121 3.44 14.87 16.04
CA LEU A 121 4.89 14.86 16.00
C LEU A 121 5.45 16.27 16.30
N PRO A 122 6.06 16.50 17.49
CA PRO A 122 6.75 17.75 17.78
C PRO A 122 7.99 17.93 16.88
N ARG A 123 8.17 19.11 16.28
CA ARG A 123 9.35 19.41 15.46
C ARG A 123 10.65 19.37 16.27
N ASP A 124 10.60 19.71 17.53
CA ASP A 124 11.74 19.73 18.44
C ASP A 124 12.47 18.36 18.49
N ILE A 125 11.76 17.26 18.28
CA ILE A 125 12.36 15.91 18.22
C ILE A 125 13.30 15.78 17.01
N ILE A 126 12.91 16.35 15.86
CA ILE A 126 13.72 16.34 14.64
C ILE A 126 14.93 17.24 14.82
N ASP A 127 14.72 18.42 15.40
CA ASP A 127 15.78 19.39 15.62
C ASP A 127 16.80 18.89 16.66
N ALA A 128 16.35 18.22 17.72
CA ALA A 128 17.24 17.56 18.67
C ALA A 128 18.10 16.48 18.00
N ALA A 129 17.49 15.60 17.18
CA ALA A 129 18.24 14.58 16.45
C ALA A 129 19.30 15.19 15.49
N ARG A 130 18.99 16.32 14.87
CA ARG A 130 19.95 17.07 14.03
C ARG A 130 21.10 17.65 14.83
N ILE A 131 20.83 18.21 16.02
CA ILE A 131 21.86 18.71 16.93
C ILE A 131 22.79 17.60 17.37
N ASP A 132 22.24 16.39 17.63
CA ASP A 132 23.01 15.18 17.96
C ASP A 132 23.81 14.62 16.76
N GLY A 133 23.74 15.25 15.58
CA GLY A 133 24.47 14.84 14.38
C GLY A 133 23.86 13.65 13.65
N SER A 134 22.61 13.28 13.96
CA SER A 134 21.91 12.20 13.28
C SER A 134 21.63 12.54 11.81
N GLY A 135 21.99 11.63 10.90
CA GLY A 135 21.61 11.76 9.49
C GLY A 135 20.10 11.59 9.28
N GLU A 136 19.53 12.29 8.31
CA GLU A 136 18.08 12.38 8.10
C GLU A 136 17.39 11.02 7.91
N PHE A 137 17.98 10.11 7.13
CA PHE A 137 17.44 8.76 6.93
C PHE A 137 17.51 7.93 8.21
N HIS A 138 18.56 8.11 9.00
CA HIS A 138 18.69 7.49 10.32
C HIS A 138 17.63 8.04 11.27
N THR A 139 17.48 9.35 11.36
CA THR A 139 16.45 10.03 12.16
C THR A 139 15.06 9.53 11.81
N PHE A 140 14.74 9.43 10.51
CA PHE A 140 13.46 8.89 10.09
C PHE A 140 13.23 7.47 10.63
N ASN A 141 14.17 6.55 10.40
CA ASN A 141 13.95 5.13 10.74
C ASN A 141 14.02 4.83 12.23
N THR A 142 14.89 5.54 12.99
CA THR A 142 15.16 5.22 14.40
C THR A 142 14.37 6.07 15.38
N VAL A 143 14.01 7.30 15.00
CA VAL A 143 13.29 8.23 15.87
C VAL A 143 11.86 8.41 15.44
N ILE A 144 11.62 8.77 14.17
CA ILE A 144 10.31 9.16 13.69
C ILE A 144 9.40 7.94 13.44
N LEU A 145 9.90 6.94 12.74
CA LEU A 145 9.12 5.75 12.40
C LEU A 145 8.51 5.02 13.62
N PRO A 146 9.24 4.85 14.75
CA PRO A 146 8.65 4.31 15.98
C PRO A 146 7.48 5.13 16.54
N ILE A 147 7.53 6.46 16.44
CA ILE A 147 6.46 7.34 16.89
C ILE A 147 5.22 7.19 15.99
N LEU A 148 5.44 6.92 14.70
CA LEU A 148 4.36 6.76 13.73
C LEU A 148 3.71 5.36 13.76
N LYS A 149 4.24 4.39 14.52
CA LYS A 149 3.72 3.01 14.56
C LYS A 149 2.20 2.89 14.70
N PRO A 150 1.51 3.66 15.57
CA PRO A 150 0.05 3.55 15.68
C PRO A 150 -0.67 3.91 14.38
N ALA A 151 -0.27 5.00 13.73
CA ALA A 151 -0.82 5.44 12.45
C ALA A 151 -0.49 4.46 11.32
N MET A 152 0.75 3.95 11.31
CA MET A 152 1.21 2.95 10.35
C MET A 152 0.42 1.65 10.46
N ALA A 153 0.15 1.18 11.68
CA ALA A 153 -0.64 -0.04 11.90
C ALA A 153 -2.05 0.08 11.32
N VAL A 154 -2.72 1.20 11.57
CA VAL A 154 -4.05 1.47 11.01
C VAL A 154 -4.02 1.47 9.48
N GLN A 155 -3.07 2.19 8.88
CA GLN A 155 -2.98 2.27 7.43
C GLN A 155 -2.51 0.96 6.78
N ALA A 156 -1.70 0.16 7.48
CA ALA A 156 -1.30 -1.17 7.02
C ALA A 156 -2.52 -2.10 6.91
N ILE A 157 -3.42 -2.07 7.90
CA ILE A 157 -4.67 -2.85 7.86
C ILE A 157 -5.53 -2.42 6.67
N PHE A 158 -5.77 -1.10 6.49
CA PHE A 158 -6.57 -0.61 5.38
C PHE A 158 -5.95 -0.95 4.01
N SER A 159 -4.64 -0.79 3.87
CA SER A 159 -3.92 -1.12 2.62
C SER A 159 -3.96 -2.62 2.34
N PHE A 160 -3.77 -3.46 3.36
CA PHE A 160 -3.87 -4.91 3.23
C PHE A 160 -5.27 -5.34 2.79
N VAL A 161 -6.30 -4.90 3.50
CA VAL A 161 -7.68 -5.26 3.18
C VAL A 161 -8.09 -4.73 1.80
N GLY A 162 -7.67 -3.51 1.46
CA GLY A 162 -7.92 -2.92 0.15
C GLY A 162 -7.28 -3.72 -0.99
N ALA A 163 -6.04 -4.16 -0.83
CA ALA A 163 -5.34 -4.99 -1.81
C ALA A 163 -5.95 -6.41 -1.88
N TRP A 164 -6.29 -7.01 -0.73
CA TRP A 164 -6.92 -8.32 -0.65
C TRP A 164 -8.26 -8.39 -1.37
N ASN A 165 -9.08 -7.35 -1.24
CA ASN A 165 -10.40 -7.28 -1.86
C ASN A 165 -10.38 -6.69 -3.28
N ASN A 166 -9.20 -6.33 -3.80
CA ASN A 166 -9.11 -5.77 -5.14
C ASN A 166 -9.26 -6.89 -6.18
N TYR A 167 -10.35 -6.81 -6.94
CA TYR A 167 -10.61 -7.71 -8.07
C TYR A 167 -10.30 -7.07 -9.42
N PHE A 168 -10.57 -5.76 -9.55
CA PHE A 168 -10.58 -5.06 -10.85
C PHE A 168 -9.21 -5.06 -11.54
N ILE A 169 -8.16 -4.64 -10.85
CA ILE A 169 -6.82 -4.56 -11.44
C ILE A 169 -6.22 -5.97 -11.69
N PRO A 170 -6.31 -6.94 -10.76
CA PRO A 170 -5.88 -8.31 -11.05
C PRO A 170 -6.55 -8.91 -12.28
N ALA A 171 -7.88 -8.79 -12.40
CA ALA A 171 -8.62 -9.32 -13.55
C ALA A 171 -8.28 -8.65 -14.90
N LEU A 172 -7.68 -7.45 -14.86
CA LEU A 172 -7.26 -6.73 -16.06
C LEU A 172 -5.85 -7.12 -16.52
N ILE A 173 -4.96 -7.52 -15.59
CA ILE A 173 -3.52 -7.65 -15.84
C ILE A 173 -3.05 -9.10 -15.83
N ILE A 174 -3.68 -9.97 -15.05
CA ILE A 174 -3.37 -11.39 -14.88
C ILE A 174 -4.43 -12.25 -15.59
#